data_15de6a4536f1690137e03c831e1b2e0b
#
_entry.id   15de6a4536f1690137e03c831e1b2e0b
#
_cell.length_a   1.000
_cell.length_b   1.000
_cell.length_c   1.000
_cell.angle_alpha   90.00
_cell.angle_beta   90.00
_cell.angle_gamma   90.00
#
_symmetry.space_group_name_H-M   'P 1'
#
loop_
_entity.id
_entity.type
_entity.pdbx_description
1 polymer ?
#
loop_
_entity_poly.entity_id
_entity_poly.type
_entity_poly.pdbx_seq_one_letter_code
_entity_poly.pdbx_strand_id
1 'polypeptide(L)'
;DETSAQGSLTVAQILEMKKSGLIGVGSHSYSHMTLTRRGSRNDHDYLAFLDHEIVESKKAMEDMLGLTLDTMAYPYGAYSFETNAFVKKAGFRAGFSVVPSYNTAGTDRFLLRRTIIYNTTNVSRLRKILEKKVIGIKFVKPGDGAIISGAAPQLSAQLEDDSMLNTATVHFRIGDTDLPPSEYDPATKTLSHTFMKNMKSGLHIASVQAKGVDGRAYEYAWMFMIGKTVDEKAMEKALAAVNKTQGETDDKK
;
A
#
# COMPACT_ATOMS: atom_id res chain seq x y z
N ASP A 1 -18.93 -23.76 -8.03
CA ASP A 1 -18.30 -25.00 -7.60
C ASP A 1 -18.26 -25.04 -6.08
N GLU A 2 -19.05 -25.92 -5.44
CA GLU A 2 -19.16 -26.01 -3.98
C GLU A 2 -17.96 -26.70 -3.29
N THR A 3 -16.97 -27.12 -4.08
CA THR A 3 -15.77 -27.78 -3.55
C THR A 3 -14.72 -26.73 -3.20
N SER A 4 -14.65 -26.35 -1.92
CA SER A 4 -13.52 -25.54 -1.43
C SER A 4 -12.20 -26.27 -1.70
N ALA A 5 -11.25 -25.59 -2.35
CA ALA A 5 -9.86 -26.04 -2.28
C ALA A 5 -9.47 -26.18 -0.79
N GLN A 6 -8.72 -27.21 -0.46
CA GLN A 6 -8.37 -27.51 0.94
C GLN A 6 -7.81 -26.26 1.64
N GLY A 7 -8.53 -25.75 2.63
CA GLY A 7 -8.20 -24.53 3.36
C GLY A 7 -8.96 -23.25 2.97
N SER A 8 -9.86 -23.30 1.96
CA SER A 8 -10.71 -22.16 1.58
C SER A 8 -12.09 -22.27 2.24
N LEU A 9 -12.69 -21.12 2.57
CA LEU A 9 -14.06 -21.05 3.06
C LEU A 9 -15.06 -21.18 1.90
N THR A 10 -16.16 -21.88 2.13
CA THR A 10 -17.31 -21.89 1.23
C THR A 10 -18.14 -20.60 1.38
N VAL A 11 -18.95 -20.28 0.39
CA VAL A 11 -19.89 -19.13 0.45
C VAL A 11 -20.80 -19.25 1.67
N ALA A 12 -21.34 -20.44 1.95
CA ALA A 12 -22.18 -20.67 3.10
C ALA A 12 -21.49 -20.37 4.43
N GLN A 13 -20.21 -20.78 4.59
CA GLN A 13 -19.41 -20.48 5.78
C GLN A 13 -19.13 -18.98 5.92
N ILE A 14 -18.83 -18.27 4.80
CA ILE A 14 -18.63 -16.82 4.83
C ILE A 14 -19.91 -16.11 5.29
N LEU A 15 -21.07 -16.50 4.75
CA LEU A 15 -22.35 -15.92 5.12
C LEU A 15 -22.74 -16.23 6.59
N GLU A 16 -22.43 -17.43 7.08
CA GLU A 16 -22.61 -17.79 8.50
C GLU A 16 -21.74 -16.90 9.40
N MET A 17 -20.44 -16.76 9.08
CA MET A 17 -19.52 -15.89 9.82
C MET A 17 -20.01 -14.44 9.81
N LYS A 18 -20.47 -13.92 8.66
CA LYS A 18 -21.04 -12.58 8.55
C LYS A 18 -22.27 -12.39 9.42
N LYS A 19 -23.13 -13.41 9.49
CA LYS A 19 -24.38 -13.40 10.29
C LYS A 19 -24.12 -13.25 11.79
N SER A 20 -22.94 -13.67 12.28
CA SER A 20 -22.52 -13.49 13.68
C SER A 20 -22.41 -12.02 14.09
N GLY A 21 -22.26 -11.09 13.14
CA GLY A 21 -21.98 -9.68 13.39
C GLY A 21 -20.54 -9.36 13.83
N LEU A 22 -19.70 -10.39 14.02
CA LEU A 22 -18.33 -10.26 14.51
C LEU A 22 -17.29 -10.19 13.38
N ILE A 23 -17.67 -10.61 12.16
CA ILE A 23 -16.75 -10.76 11.03
C ILE A 23 -17.14 -9.81 9.90
N GLY A 24 -16.19 -9.01 9.44
CA GLY A 24 -16.27 -8.24 8.20
C GLY A 24 -15.65 -9.01 7.03
N VAL A 25 -16.18 -8.80 5.82
CA VAL A 25 -15.62 -9.35 4.58
C VAL A 25 -15.07 -8.22 3.74
N GLY A 26 -13.87 -8.39 3.20
CA GLY A 26 -13.22 -7.45 2.30
C GLY A 26 -12.65 -8.16 1.07
N SER A 27 -12.31 -7.40 0.04
CA SER A 27 -11.69 -7.93 -1.18
C SER A 27 -10.18 -8.12 -1.02
N HIS A 28 -9.63 -9.11 -1.74
CA HIS A 28 -8.18 -9.35 -1.84
C HIS A 28 -7.74 -9.65 -3.27
N SER A 29 -8.36 -8.98 -4.25
CA SER A 29 -8.25 -9.19 -5.70
C SER A 29 -8.89 -10.50 -6.20
N TYR A 30 -8.85 -10.72 -7.52
CA TYR A 30 -9.38 -11.93 -8.14
C TYR A 30 -8.40 -13.10 -8.03
N SER A 31 -7.17 -12.91 -8.49
CA SER A 31 -6.20 -13.99 -8.65
C SER A 31 -5.05 -13.96 -7.62
N HIS A 32 -5.08 -13.02 -6.67
CA HIS A 32 -3.99 -12.79 -5.71
C HIS A 32 -2.64 -12.45 -6.39
N MET A 33 -2.65 -11.95 -7.61
CA MET A 33 -1.43 -11.46 -8.26
C MET A 33 -1.03 -10.08 -7.73
N THR A 34 0.28 -9.78 -7.79
CA THR A 34 0.78 -8.44 -7.45
C THR A 34 0.23 -7.40 -8.42
N LEU A 35 -0.55 -6.45 -7.92
CA LEU A 35 -1.26 -5.46 -8.72
C LEU A 35 -0.35 -4.37 -9.32
N THR A 36 0.85 -4.18 -8.75
CA THR A 36 1.83 -3.20 -9.23
C THR A 36 2.75 -3.75 -10.33
N ARG A 37 2.80 -5.06 -10.50
CA ARG A 37 3.72 -5.70 -11.44
C ARG A 37 3.12 -5.68 -12.85
N ARG A 38 3.71 -4.87 -13.72
CA ARG A 38 3.31 -4.81 -15.13
C ARG A 38 3.88 -5.98 -15.95
N GLY A 39 5.07 -6.47 -15.60
CA GLY A 39 5.78 -7.47 -16.40
C GLY A 39 6.02 -6.96 -17.83
N SER A 40 5.67 -7.76 -18.83
CA SER A 40 5.70 -7.40 -20.26
C SER A 40 4.40 -6.73 -20.76
N ARG A 41 3.42 -6.47 -19.88
CA ARG A 41 2.15 -5.87 -20.29
C ARG A 41 2.36 -4.45 -20.82
N ASN A 42 1.71 -4.12 -21.95
CA ASN A 42 1.53 -2.74 -22.37
C ASN A 42 0.52 -2.03 -21.45
N ASP A 43 0.29 -0.74 -21.67
CA ASP A 43 -0.61 0.04 -20.83
C ASP A 43 -2.06 -0.45 -20.88
N HIS A 44 -2.55 -0.79 -22.09
CA HIS A 44 -3.91 -1.32 -22.26
C HIS A 44 -4.11 -2.61 -21.46
N ASP A 45 -3.22 -3.59 -21.63
CA ASP A 45 -3.33 -4.89 -20.96
C ASP A 45 -3.16 -4.78 -19.43
N TYR A 46 -2.33 -3.83 -18.98
CA TYR A 46 -2.15 -3.61 -17.56
C TYR A 46 -3.39 -2.96 -16.93
N LEU A 47 -3.99 -1.99 -17.60
CA LEU A 47 -5.20 -1.33 -17.10
C LEU A 47 -6.40 -2.28 -17.13
N ALA A 48 -6.54 -3.11 -18.16
CA ALA A 48 -7.54 -4.17 -18.22
C ALA A 48 -7.34 -5.23 -17.11
N PHE A 49 -6.09 -5.56 -16.80
CA PHE A 49 -5.77 -6.42 -15.65
C PHE A 49 -6.20 -5.79 -14.32
N LEU A 50 -5.95 -4.49 -14.09
CA LEU A 50 -6.40 -3.82 -12.87
C LEU A 50 -7.93 -3.76 -12.77
N ASP A 51 -8.62 -3.53 -13.89
CA ASP A 51 -10.09 -3.55 -13.93
C ASP A 51 -10.61 -4.93 -13.52
N HIS A 52 -10.11 -5.99 -14.11
CA HIS A 52 -10.49 -7.37 -13.79
C HIS A 52 -10.19 -7.74 -12.30
N GLU A 53 -8.98 -7.46 -11.83
CA GLU A 53 -8.55 -7.84 -10.48
C GLU A 53 -9.26 -7.07 -9.37
N ILE A 54 -9.68 -5.84 -9.64
CA ILE A 54 -10.20 -4.92 -8.62
C ILE A 54 -11.71 -4.69 -8.80
N VAL A 55 -12.13 -4.26 -9.99
CA VAL A 55 -13.51 -3.79 -10.22
C VAL A 55 -14.46 -4.97 -10.45
N GLU A 56 -14.14 -5.81 -11.45
CA GLU A 56 -14.97 -6.98 -11.75
C GLU A 56 -14.98 -7.99 -10.60
N SER A 57 -13.82 -8.20 -9.95
CA SER A 57 -13.70 -9.04 -8.75
C SER A 57 -14.59 -8.56 -7.61
N LYS A 58 -14.61 -7.24 -7.33
CA LYS A 58 -15.50 -6.66 -6.33
C LYS A 58 -16.96 -6.96 -6.65
N LYS A 59 -17.37 -6.65 -7.89
CA LYS A 59 -18.74 -6.88 -8.33
C LYS A 59 -19.14 -8.34 -8.23
N ALA A 60 -18.31 -9.26 -8.71
CA ALA A 60 -18.58 -10.69 -8.66
C ALA A 60 -18.75 -11.21 -7.22
N MET A 61 -17.92 -10.74 -6.29
CA MET A 61 -18.05 -11.10 -4.87
C MET A 61 -19.32 -10.49 -4.23
N GLU A 62 -19.65 -9.25 -4.55
CA GLU A 62 -20.85 -8.58 -4.05
C GLU A 62 -22.13 -9.30 -4.55
N ASP A 63 -22.15 -9.64 -5.83
CA ASP A 63 -23.26 -10.40 -6.44
C ASP A 63 -23.41 -11.81 -5.80
N MET A 64 -22.28 -12.50 -5.57
CA MET A 64 -22.25 -13.84 -4.98
C MET A 64 -22.67 -13.87 -3.51
N LEU A 65 -22.25 -12.87 -2.73
CA LEU A 65 -22.44 -12.86 -1.29
C LEU A 65 -23.67 -12.05 -0.85
N GLY A 66 -24.27 -11.26 -1.73
CA GLY A 66 -25.33 -10.31 -1.39
C GLY A 66 -24.87 -9.24 -0.39
N LEU A 67 -23.61 -8.83 -0.45
CA LEU A 67 -22.97 -7.90 0.48
C LEU A 67 -22.34 -6.74 -0.28
N THR A 68 -22.13 -5.62 0.40
CA THR A 68 -21.27 -4.54 -0.07
C THR A 68 -19.85 -4.73 0.52
N LEU A 69 -18.84 -4.67 -0.32
CA LEU A 69 -17.44 -4.77 0.06
C LEU A 69 -16.80 -3.38 0.17
N ASP A 70 -16.59 -2.93 1.38
CA ASP A 70 -16.05 -1.59 1.67
C ASP A 70 -14.52 -1.52 1.63
N THR A 71 -13.84 -2.65 1.73
CA THR A 71 -12.39 -2.66 1.96
C THR A 71 -11.65 -3.56 0.98
N MET A 72 -10.44 -3.12 0.61
CA MET A 72 -9.49 -3.85 -0.23
C MET A 72 -8.19 -4.08 0.53
N ALA A 73 -7.76 -5.32 0.66
CA ALA A 73 -6.38 -5.62 1.07
C ALA A 73 -5.54 -5.86 -0.20
N TYR A 74 -4.46 -5.10 -0.38
CA TYR A 74 -3.58 -5.29 -1.54
C TYR A 74 -2.84 -6.62 -1.42
N PRO A 75 -2.83 -7.48 -2.48
CA PRO A 75 -1.99 -8.67 -2.50
C PRO A 75 -0.53 -8.32 -2.24
N TYR A 76 0.12 -9.04 -1.33
CA TYR A 76 1.47 -8.76 -0.84
C TYR A 76 1.67 -7.35 -0.26
N GLY A 77 0.57 -6.62 -0.02
CA GLY A 77 0.57 -5.23 0.42
C GLY A 77 1.07 -4.23 -0.63
N ALA A 78 1.29 -4.67 -1.86
CA ALA A 78 1.87 -3.88 -2.93
C ALA A 78 0.83 -2.99 -3.62
N TYR A 79 1.11 -1.71 -3.74
CA TYR A 79 0.26 -0.71 -4.39
C TYR A 79 1.09 0.29 -5.21
N SER A 80 0.41 0.97 -6.11
CA SER A 80 0.92 2.12 -6.87
C SER A 80 -0.18 3.17 -7.00
N PHE A 81 0.14 4.31 -7.59
CA PHE A 81 -0.88 5.32 -7.88
C PHE A 81 -2.00 4.76 -8.76
N GLU A 82 -1.66 3.92 -9.74
CA GLU A 82 -2.65 3.31 -10.63
C GLU A 82 -3.56 2.34 -9.86
N THR A 83 -3.00 1.43 -9.06
CA THR A 83 -3.81 0.49 -8.26
C THR A 83 -4.71 1.22 -7.28
N ASN A 84 -4.18 2.26 -6.61
CA ASN A 84 -4.96 3.09 -5.69
C ASN A 84 -6.11 3.80 -6.41
N ALA A 85 -5.87 4.33 -7.62
CA ALA A 85 -6.91 4.99 -8.41
C ALA A 85 -8.05 4.01 -8.78
N PHE A 86 -7.72 2.76 -9.17
CA PHE A 86 -8.74 1.73 -9.43
C PHE A 86 -9.50 1.33 -8.17
N VAL A 87 -8.86 1.18 -7.02
CA VAL A 87 -9.51 0.88 -5.75
C VAL A 87 -10.48 1.98 -5.34
N LYS A 88 -10.07 3.26 -5.45
CA LYS A 88 -10.94 4.41 -5.21
C LYS A 88 -12.13 4.41 -6.17
N LYS A 89 -11.87 4.17 -7.45
CA LYS A 89 -12.86 4.19 -8.51
C LYS A 89 -13.87 3.04 -8.42
N ALA A 90 -13.43 1.86 -7.96
CA ALA A 90 -14.31 0.72 -7.68
C ALA A 90 -15.25 0.95 -6.48
N GLY A 91 -15.14 2.10 -5.79
CA GLY A 91 -16.03 2.46 -4.68
C GLY A 91 -15.65 1.80 -3.36
N PHE A 92 -14.43 1.28 -3.20
CA PHE A 92 -13.94 0.90 -1.87
C PHE A 92 -13.80 2.13 -0.97
N ARG A 93 -13.95 1.95 0.32
CA ARG A 93 -13.84 3.01 1.34
C ARG A 93 -12.45 3.04 1.99
N ALA A 94 -11.74 1.93 1.98
CA ALA A 94 -10.39 1.82 2.53
C ALA A 94 -9.57 0.76 1.80
N GLY A 95 -8.22 0.95 1.79
CA GLY A 95 -7.24 0.00 1.27
C GLY A 95 -6.15 -0.30 2.29
N PHE A 96 -5.75 -1.58 2.40
CA PHE A 96 -4.77 -2.03 3.38
C PHE A 96 -3.51 -2.57 2.70
N SER A 97 -2.36 -1.99 3.03
CA SER A 97 -1.04 -2.48 2.65
C SER A 97 -0.41 -3.34 3.76
N VAL A 98 0.83 -3.78 3.56
CA VAL A 98 1.70 -4.38 4.61
C VAL A 98 2.97 -3.56 4.82
N VAL A 99 2.98 -2.29 4.43
CA VAL A 99 4.09 -1.39 4.75
C VAL A 99 4.20 -1.31 6.27
N PRO A 100 5.37 -1.66 6.85
CA PRO A 100 5.52 -1.77 8.30
C PRO A 100 5.67 -0.40 8.94
N SER A 101 4.56 0.29 9.15
CA SER A 101 4.49 1.59 9.82
C SER A 101 3.15 1.73 10.52
N TYR A 102 2.91 2.88 11.14
CA TYR A 102 1.68 3.17 11.86
C TYR A 102 0.79 4.11 11.06
N ASN A 103 -0.50 4.06 11.35
CA ASN A 103 -1.46 4.99 10.80
C ASN A 103 -1.60 6.20 11.73
N THR A 104 -1.68 7.38 11.13
CA THR A 104 -2.00 8.66 11.81
C THR A 104 -3.30 9.21 11.24
N ALA A 105 -3.82 10.29 11.82
CA ALA A 105 -5.00 10.96 11.28
C ALA A 105 -4.81 11.46 9.82
N GLY A 106 -3.56 11.73 9.41
CA GLY A 106 -3.21 12.15 8.05
C GLY A 106 -2.92 10.99 7.08
N THR A 107 -2.98 9.72 7.53
CA THR A 107 -2.74 8.58 6.63
C THR A 107 -3.87 8.46 5.61
N ASP A 108 -3.53 8.38 4.32
CA ASP A 108 -4.53 8.09 3.27
C ASP A 108 -5.23 6.76 3.59
N ARG A 109 -6.55 6.82 3.73
CA ARG A 109 -7.39 5.64 4.06
C ARG A 109 -7.28 4.51 3.03
N PHE A 110 -6.80 4.78 1.84
CA PHE A 110 -6.55 3.77 0.81
C PHE A 110 -5.13 3.18 0.86
N LEU A 111 -4.28 3.67 1.77
CA LEU A 111 -2.92 3.22 1.99
C LEU A 111 -2.68 2.87 3.46
N LEU A 112 -3.71 2.36 4.13
CA LEU A 112 -3.61 1.98 5.54
C LEU A 112 -2.54 0.91 5.73
N ARG A 113 -1.67 1.15 6.69
CA ARG A 113 -0.56 0.28 7.04
C ARG A 113 -1.02 -0.78 8.02
N ARG A 114 -0.50 -1.97 7.89
CA ARG A 114 -0.72 -3.06 8.86
C ARG A 114 0.58 -3.80 9.12
N THR A 115 0.75 -4.24 10.35
CA THR A 115 1.85 -5.10 10.74
C THR A 115 1.38 -6.55 10.78
N ILE A 116 2.09 -7.42 10.09
CA ILE A 116 1.79 -8.85 10.12
C ILE A 116 2.40 -9.46 11.37
N ILE A 117 1.57 -10.15 12.15
CA ILE A 117 1.98 -10.95 13.31
C ILE A 117 1.96 -12.40 12.89
N TYR A 118 3.11 -13.05 12.94
CA TYR A 118 3.26 -14.47 12.60
C TYR A 118 3.20 -15.32 13.86
N ASN A 119 2.94 -16.61 13.69
CA ASN A 119 3.02 -17.59 14.79
C ASN A 119 4.41 -17.69 15.43
N THR A 120 5.46 -17.25 14.72
CA THR A 120 6.84 -17.13 15.21
C THR A 120 7.14 -15.81 15.91
N THR A 121 6.18 -14.87 15.95
CA THR A 121 6.36 -13.58 16.62
C THR A 121 6.27 -13.77 18.13
N ASN A 122 7.42 -13.68 18.81
CA ASN A 122 7.46 -13.77 20.26
C ASN A 122 7.07 -12.45 20.95
N VAL A 123 6.83 -12.51 22.26
CA VAL A 123 6.39 -11.35 23.06
C VAL A 123 7.37 -10.18 22.99
N SER A 124 8.69 -10.45 23.01
CA SER A 124 9.71 -9.39 22.92
C SER A 124 9.63 -8.64 21.57
N ARG A 125 9.44 -9.38 20.45
CA ARG A 125 9.26 -8.76 19.13
C ARG A 125 7.95 -7.97 19.05
N LEU A 126 6.86 -8.53 19.58
CA LEU A 126 5.57 -7.84 19.64
C LEU A 126 5.67 -6.54 20.43
N ARG A 127 6.33 -6.55 21.60
CA ARG A 127 6.56 -5.36 22.42
C ARG A 127 7.33 -4.29 21.64
N LYS A 128 8.43 -4.65 20.96
CA LYS A 128 9.19 -3.71 20.13
C LYS A 128 8.35 -3.10 18.99
N ILE A 129 7.46 -3.88 18.40
CA ILE A 129 6.52 -3.37 17.40
C ILE A 129 5.59 -2.33 18.04
N LEU A 130 4.98 -2.63 19.18
CA LEU A 130 4.02 -1.75 19.85
C LEU A 130 4.66 -0.48 20.47
N GLU A 131 5.93 -0.55 20.82
CA GLU A 131 6.68 0.58 21.43
C GLU A 131 7.26 1.57 20.42
N LYS A 132 7.36 1.18 19.12
CA LYS A 132 7.80 2.12 18.07
C LYS A 132 6.91 3.35 18.01
N LYS A 133 7.49 4.46 17.61
CA LYS A 133 6.82 5.74 17.40
C LYS A 133 6.84 6.12 15.92
N VAL A 134 5.89 6.94 15.52
CA VAL A 134 5.84 7.47 14.15
C VAL A 134 6.66 8.74 14.07
N ILE A 135 7.44 8.87 12.98
CA ILE A 135 7.99 10.15 12.56
C ILE A 135 6.91 10.87 11.75
N GLY A 136 6.52 12.06 12.16
CA GLY A 136 5.64 12.93 11.38
C GLY A 136 6.36 13.40 10.12
N ILE A 137 5.76 13.16 8.95
CA ILE A 137 6.34 13.46 7.63
C ILE A 137 5.42 14.39 6.85
N LYS A 138 5.97 15.52 6.37
CA LYS A 138 5.26 16.44 5.47
C LYS A 138 5.22 15.91 4.04
N PHE A 139 6.35 15.44 3.54
CA PHE A 139 6.44 14.80 2.21
C PHE A 139 7.62 13.85 2.13
N VAL A 140 7.55 12.93 1.17
CA VAL A 140 8.65 12.05 0.76
C VAL A 140 8.84 12.10 -0.74
N LYS A 141 10.08 11.90 -1.18
CA LYS A 141 10.43 11.63 -2.58
C LYS A 141 11.22 10.32 -2.65
N PRO A 142 10.87 9.41 -3.56
CA PRO A 142 9.65 9.39 -4.37
C PRO A 142 8.39 9.38 -3.49
N GLY A 143 7.26 9.90 -4.00
CA GLY A 143 6.00 9.91 -3.26
C GLY A 143 5.52 8.48 -2.92
N ASP A 144 4.70 8.34 -1.90
CA ASP A 144 4.14 7.04 -1.49
C ASP A 144 3.23 6.48 -2.60
N GLY A 145 3.56 5.29 -3.12
CA GLY A 145 2.92 4.68 -4.28
C GLY A 145 3.42 5.17 -5.64
N ALA A 146 4.42 6.06 -5.69
CA ALA A 146 4.95 6.57 -6.95
C ALA A 146 5.64 5.50 -7.80
N ILE A 147 5.48 5.60 -9.11
CA ILE A 147 6.29 4.86 -10.09
C ILE A 147 7.27 5.84 -10.72
N ILE A 148 8.54 5.47 -10.75
CA ILE A 148 9.61 6.29 -11.29
C ILE A 148 10.20 5.61 -12.51
N SER A 149 10.26 6.34 -13.63
CA SER A 149 11.03 5.95 -14.80
C SER A 149 12.48 6.39 -14.60
N GLY A 150 13.40 5.45 -14.47
CA GLY A 150 14.81 5.73 -14.24
C GLY A 150 15.32 5.02 -12.99
N ALA A 151 16.63 4.78 -12.98
CA ALA A 151 17.17 3.79 -12.07
C ALA A 151 17.84 4.33 -10.80
N ALA A 152 18.03 5.65 -10.67
CA ALA A 152 18.68 6.28 -9.52
C ALA A 152 17.83 7.44 -8.95
N PRO A 153 16.78 7.13 -8.16
CA PRO A 153 15.99 8.18 -7.54
C PRO A 153 16.80 8.92 -6.48
N GLN A 154 16.47 10.19 -6.28
CA GLN A 154 16.83 10.89 -5.05
C GLN A 154 15.78 10.54 -3.98
N LEU A 155 16.22 10.04 -2.83
CA LEU A 155 15.36 9.95 -1.66
C LEU A 155 15.40 11.30 -0.92
N SER A 156 14.22 11.77 -0.53
CA SER A 156 14.10 12.92 0.35
C SER A 156 12.88 12.74 1.27
N ALA A 157 13.01 13.15 2.52
CA ALA A 157 11.91 13.17 3.47
C ALA A 157 11.99 14.45 4.30
N GLN A 158 10.93 15.25 4.30
CA GLN A 158 10.80 16.41 5.19
C GLN A 158 9.97 16.01 6.41
N LEU A 159 10.56 16.17 7.58
CA LEU A 159 9.91 15.90 8.85
C LEU A 159 8.99 17.07 9.25
N GLU A 160 7.87 16.78 9.90
CA GLU A 160 6.99 17.79 10.50
C GLU A 160 7.65 18.40 11.72
N ASP A 161 8.15 17.54 12.60
CA ASP A 161 8.83 17.91 13.84
C ASP A 161 9.97 16.92 14.14
N ASP A 162 11.08 17.42 14.62
CA ASP A 162 12.25 16.65 14.99
C ASP A 162 12.65 16.82 16.47
N SER A 163 11.87 17.57 17.26
CA SER A 163 12.16 17.90 18.66
C SER A 163 12.33 16.67 19.56
N MET A 164 11.66 15.57 19.23
CA MET A 164 11.75 14.31 19.96
C MET A 164 12.81 13.37 19.39
N LEU A 165 13.53 13.75 18.33
CA LEU A 165 14.51 12.90 17.66
C LEU A 165 15.95 13.29 18.02
N ASN A 166 16.79 12.28 18.18
CA ASN A 166 18.24 12.48 18.09
C ASN A 166 18.59 12.56 16.60
N THR A 167 18.71 13.78 16.08
CA THR A 167 18.91 14.06 14.65
C THR A 167 20.18 13.44 14.07
N ALA A 168 21.20 13.18 14.89
CA ALA A 168 22.41 12.45 14.47
C ALA A 168 22.15 10.98 14.14
N THR A 169 20.98 10.45 14.50
CA THR A 169 20.60 9.06 14.21
C THR A 169 19.59 8.91 13.08
N VAL A 170 19.15 10.02 12.49
CA VAL A 170 18.16 10.02 11.40
C VAL A 170 18.84 9.47 10.14
N HIS A 171 18.27 8.43 9.57
CA HIS A 171 18.81 7.79 8.37
C HIS A 171 17.70 7.15 7.53
N PHE A 172 18.01 6.89 6.27
CA PHE A 172 17.17 6.10 5.38
C PHE A 172 17.50 4.61 5.44
N ARG A 173 16.48 3.82 5.17
CA ARG A 173 16.53 2.39 4.90
C ARG A 173 15.79 2.03 3.62
N ILE A 174 16.29 1.02 2.89
CA ILE A 174 15.57 0.38 1.79
C ILE A 174 15.45 -1.11 2.11
N GLY A 175 14.21 -1.59 2.26
CA GLY A 175 13.95 -2.95 2.75
C GLY A 175 14.61 -3.15 4.11
N ASP A 176 15.52 -4.15 4.19
CA ASP A 176 16.27 -4.47 5.41
C ASP A 176 17.68 -3.85 5.47
N THR A 177 18.03 -2.97 4.52
CA THR A 177 19.37 -2.38 4.41
C THR A 177 19.37 -0.92 4.80
N ASP A 178 20.16 -0.56 5.80
CA ASP A 178 20.45 0.83 6.14
C ASP A 178 21.31 1.45 5.02
N LEU A 179 20.91 2.65 4.57
CA LEU A 179 21.70 3.37 3.59
C LEU A 179 22.93 4.04 4.25
N PRO A 180 23.99 4.30 3.46
CA PRO A 180 25.10 5.13 3.92
C PRO A 180 24.62 6.45 4.51
N PRO A 181 25.47 7.18 5.26
CA PRO A 181 25.09 8.45 5.86
C PRO A 181 24.37 9.35 4.87
N SER A 182 23.20 9.81 5.26
CA SER A 182 22.35 10.72 4.52
C SER A 182 22.57 12.14 5.04
N GLU A 183 22.35 13.13 4.20
CA GLU A 183 22.45 14.53 4.60
C GLU A 183 21.15 14.96 5.30
N TYR A 184 21.25 15.40 6.56
CA TYR A 184 20.15 15.99 7.30
C TYR A 184 20.37 17.49 7.45
N ASP A 185 19.45 18.28 6.93
CA ASP A 185 19.39 19.73 7.10
C ASP A 185 18.42 20.09 8.22
N PRO A 186 18.91 20.55 9.38
CA PRO A 186 18.06 20.90 10.51
C PRO A 186 17.20 22.16 10.26
N ALA A 187 17.62 23.05 9.37
CA ALA A 187 16.86 24.28 9.08
C ALA A 187 15.56 23.98 8.35
N THR A 188 15.60 23.04 7.40
CA THR A 188 14.41 22.57 6.66
C THR A 188 13.83 21.29 7.20
N LYS A 189 14.48 20.65 8.18
CA LYS A 189 14.16 19.31 8.71
C LYS A 189 14.10 18.25 7.61
N THR A 190 15.00 18.33 6.64
CA THR A 190 14.98 17.47 5.45
C THR A 190 16.15 16.50 5.48
N LEU A 191 15.85 15.22 5.39
CA LEU A 191 16.81 14.15 5.13
C LEU A 191 16.88 13.92 3.62
N SER A 192 18.10 13.81 3.06
CA SER A 192 18.33 13.58 1.63
C SER A 192 19.38 12.49 1.42
N HIS A 193 19.19 11.69 0.36
CA HIS A 193 20.16 10.69 -0.08
C HIS A 193 20.13 10.54 -1.59
N THR A 194 21.32 10.57 -2.22
CA THR A 194 21.48 10.37 -3.66
C THR A 194 22.15 9.03 -3.91
N PHE A 195 21.52 8.18 -4.73
CA PHE A 195 22.08 6.89 -5.08
C PHE A 195 23.21 7.06 -6.11
N MET A 196 24.35 6.44 -5.81
CA MET A 196 25.51 6.39 -6.74
C MET A 196 25.35 5.31 -7.83
N LYS A 197 24.43 4.37 -7.64
CA LYS A 197 24.16 3.26 -8.56
C LYS A 197 22.67 3.12 -8.80
N ASN A 198 22.33 2.57 -9.95
CA ASN A 198 20.95 2.27 -10.29
C ASN A 198 20.34 1.24 -9.33
N MET A 199 19.14 1.52 -8.86
CA MET A 199 18.33 0.55 -8.15
C MET A 199 17.69 -0.44 -9.14
N LYS A 200 17.40 -1.64 -8.69
CA LYS A 200 16.70 -2.65 -9.51
C LYS A 200 15.28 -2.19 -9.83
N SER A 201 14.79 -2.54 -11.01
CA SER A 201 13.38 -2.40 -11.34
C SER A 201 12.53 -3.23 -10.36
N GLY A 202 11.37 -2.70 -9.99
CA GLY A 202 10.41 -3.33 -9.09
C GLY A 202 10.05 -2.47 -7.90
N LEU A 203 9.43 -3.11 -6.92
CA LEU A 203 8.90 -2.49 -5.71
C LEU A 203 10.00 -2.29 -4.67
N HIS A 204 10.00 -1.13 -4.04
CA HIS A 204 10.90 -0.76 -2.96
C HIS A 204 10.11 -0.19 -1.78
N ILE A 205 10.46 -0.62 -0.58
CA ILE A 205 9.98 -0.02 0.66
C ILE A 205 11.13 0.83 1.21
N ALA A 206 10.90 2.12 1.33
CA ALA A 206 11.80 3.04 1.99
C ALA A 206 11.30 3.36 3.39
N SER A 207 12.21 3.64 4.30
CA SER A 207 11.85 4.20 5.60
C SER A 207 12.87 5.24 6.07
N VAL A 208 12.36 6.21 6.84
CA VAL A 208 13.17 7.06 7.72
C VAL A 208 13.12 6.45 9.09
N GLN A 209 14.28 6.26 9.70
CA GLN A 209 14.41 5.76 11.06
C GLN A 209 15.25 6.70 11.90
N ALA A 210 14.94 6.77 13.20
CA ALA A 210 15.70 7.54 14.17
C ALA A 210 15.55 6.95 15.57
N LYS A 211 16.48 7.30 16.47
CA LYS A 211 16.27 7.15 17.92
C LYS A 211 15.69 8.45 18.46
N GLY A 212 14.68 8.34 19.31
CA GLY A 212 14.20 9.48 20.07
C GLY A 212 15.10 9.85 21.22
N VAL A 213 14.95 11.08 21.70
CA VAL A 213 15.59 11.54 22.96
C VAL A 213 15.08 10.76 24.19
N ASP A 214 13.91 10.14 24.06
CA ASP A 214 13.30 9.21 25.01
C ASP A 214 13.84 7.78 24.93
N GLY A 215 14.82 7.52 24.06
CA GLY A 215 15.44 6.22 23.80
C GLY A 215 14.60 5.27 22.94
N ARG A 216 13.40 5.65 22.50
CA ARG A 216 12.53 4.83 21.67
C ARG A 216 12.95 4.87 20.20
N ALA A 217 12.54 3.85 19.45
CA ALA A 217 12.68 3.83 17.99
C ALA A 217 11.52 4.59 17.33
N TYR A 218 11.87 5.46 16.41
CA TYR A 218 10.94 6.21 15.58
C TYR A 218 11.10 5.77 14.12
N GLU A 219 9.98 5.66 13.39
CA GLU A 219 10.00 5.22 12.00
C GLU A 219 8.82 5.81 11.22
N TYR A 220 9.08 6.09 9.93
CA TYR A 220 8.06 6.26 8.91
C TYR A 220 8.48 5.48 7.68
N ALA A 221 7.59 4.66 7.12
CA ALA A 221 7.87 3.88 5.92
C ALA A 221 6.85 4.16 4.82
N TRP A 222 7.30 4.08 3.57
CA TRP A 222 6.46 4.22 2.39
C TRP A 222 6.97 3.31 1.27
N MET A 223 6.20 3.20 0.21
CA MET A 223 6.47 2.31 -0.91
C MET A 223 6.58 3.12 -2.20
N PHE A 224 7.52 2.77 -3.06
CA PHE A 224 7.60 3.29 -4.42
C PHE A 224 8.09 2.19 -5.37
N MET A 225 7.93 2.40 -6.66
CA MET A 225 8.33 1.44 -7.68
C MET A 225 9.26 2.08 -8.71
N ILE A 226 10.29 1.35 -9.12
CA ILE A 226 11.11 1.68 -10.28
C ILE A 226 10.59 0.86 -11.46
N GLY A 227 10.08 1.57 -12.48
CA GLY A 227 9.47 0.93 -13.62
C GLY A 227 8.90 1.93 -14.61
N LYS A 228 8.13 1.41 -15.55
CA LYS A 228 7.45 2.21 -16.56
C LYS A 228 6.12 2.73 -16.01
N THR A 229 5.89 4.02 -16.09
CA THR A 229 4.59 4.66 -15.80
C THR A 229 3.56 4.34 -16.87
N VAL A 230 2.29 4.38 -16.52
CA VAL A 230 1.17 4.33 -17.47
C VAL A 230 1.03 5.69 -18.14
N ASP A 231 0.64 5.70 -19.41
CA ASP A 231 0.25 6.93 -20.12
C ASP A 231 -0.98 7.55 -19.45
N GLU A 232 -0.94 8.85 -19.21
CA GLU A 232 -1.96 9.57 -18.44
C GLU A 232 -3.33 9.49 -19.15
N LYS A 233 -3.39 9.65 -20.46
CA LYS A 233 -4.64 9.58 -21.23
C LYS A 233 -5.21 8.17 -21.24
N ALA A 234 -4.34 7.14 -21.30
CA ALA A 234 -4.77 5.76 -21.19
C ALA A 234 -5.38 5.48 -19.81
N MET A 235 -4.78 6.02 -18.75
CA MET A 235 -5.28 5.91 -17.38
C MET A 235 -6.64 6.59 -17.20
N GLU A 236 -6.78 7.83 -17.66
CA GLU A 236 -8.04 8.59 -17.62
C GLU A 236 -9.16 7.85 -18.35
N LYS A 237 -8.87 7.32 -19.55
CA LYS A 237 -9.85 6.55 -20.34
C LYS A 237 -10.29 5.28 -19.61
N ALA A 238 -9.37 4.55 -19.01
CA ALA A 238 -9.68 3.33 -18.25
C ALA A 238 -10.56 3.64 -17.03
N LEU A 239 -10.19 4.64 -16.25
CA LEU A 239 -10.98 5.06 -15.09
C LEU A 239 -12.36 5.62 -15.46
N ALA A 240 -12.52 6.24 -16.62
CA ALA A 240 -13.82 6.68 -17.11
C ALA A 240 -14.73 5.48 -17.51
N ALA A 241 -14.15 4.40 -18.00
CA ALA A 241 -14.89 3.18 -18.35
C ALA A 241 -15.50 2.48 -17.11
N VAL A 242 -14.79 2.47 -15.98
CA VAL A 242 -15.27 1.90 -14.71
C VAL A 242 -16.63 2.52 -14.27
N ASN A 243 -16.84 3.81 -14.51
CA ASN A 243 -18.11 4.48 -14.17
C ASN A 243 -19.30 3.99 -14.98
N LYS A 244 -19.11 3.66 -16.26
CA LYS A 244 -20.20 3.20 -17.12
C LYS A 244 -20.72 1.84 -16.67
N THR A 245 -19.83 0.97 -16.24
CA THR A 245 -20.17 -0.38 -15.74
C THR A 245 -20.91 -0.35 -14.40
N GLN A 246 -20.67 0.66 -13.56
CA GLN A 246 -21.34 0.83 -12.26
C GLN A 246 -22.70 1.53 -12.39
N GLY A 247 -22.87 2.48 -13.32
CA GLY A 247 -24.12 3.21 -13.53
C GLY A 247 -25.25 2.39 -14.15
N GLU A 248 -24.92 1.37 -14.96
CA GLU A 248 -25.93 0.48 -15.57
C GLU A 248 -26.59 -0.50 -14.58
N THR A 249 -26.07 -0.61 -13.36
CA THR A 249 -26.63 -1.48 -12.31
C THR A 249 -27.57 -0.79 -11.36
N ASP A 250 -27.51 0.53 -11.22
CA ASP A 250 -28.40 1.31 -10.34
C ASP A 250 -29.79 1.59 -10.98
N ASP A 251 -29.88 1.57 -12.31
CA ASP A 251 -31.15 1.73 -13.04
C ASP A 251 -32.00 0.44 -13.13
N LYS A 252 -31.55 -0.66 -12.56
CA LYS A 252 -32.25 -1.96 -12.59
C LYS A 252 -32.68 -2.49 -11.22
N LYS A 253 -32.70 -1.65 -10.19
CA LYS A 253 -33.29 -1.98 -8.88
C LYS A 253 -34.56 -1.10 -8.61
#